data_78c61b437ab0f0eecd268208feecac58
#
_entry.id   78c61b437ab0f0eecd268208feecac58
#
_cell.length_a   1.000
_cell.length_b   1.000
_cell.length_c   1.000
_cell.angle_alpha   90.00
_cell.angle_beta   90.00
_cell.angle_gamma   90.00
#
_symmetry.space_group_name_H-M   'P 1'
#
loop_
_entity.id
_entity.type
_entity.pdbx_description
1 polymer ?
#
loop_
_entity_poly.entity_id
_entity_poly.type
_entity_poly.pdbx_seq_one_letter_code
_entity_poly.pdbx_strand_id
1 'polypeptide(L)'
;SWLDFEFDPKDILHFRVDRKKKLPITTLLYALGVTRNEILDTFYTYDTCIFDSKLKSWSTNFKPEKYKRPIKLSFDLINKKNNKKILKKGEKLNFILAQKLKEKNLDEIIISEKELIGKYTKENIRDKNEELILQSGFDITEESLEKILLSNIHRLELANVDSILGGPYIFETLK
;
A
#
# COMPACT_ATOMS: atom_id res chain seq x y z
N SER A 1 -15.07 27.37 19.13
CA SER A 1 -13.79 27.20 18.44
C SER A 1 -14.01 26.62 17.06
N TRP A 2 -13.36 27.20 16.08
CA TRP A 2 -13.41 26.73 14.70
C TRP A 2 -12.23 25.79 14.43
N LEU A 3 -12.50 24.68 13.78
CA LEU A 3 -11.49 23.72 13.35
C LEU A 3 -11.53 23.61 11.83
N ASP A 4 -10.45 24.06 11.18
CA ASP A 4 -10.29 24.03 9.73
C ASP A 4 -9.26 22.97 9.33
N PHE A 5 -9.52 22.25 8.24
CA PHE A 5 -8.61 21.26 7.67
C PHE A 5 -8.22 21.67 6.26
N GLU A 6 -6.95 21.53 5.91
CA GLU A 6 -6.46 21.81 4.56
C GLU A 6 -5.29 20.91 4.17
N PHE A 7 -5.19 20.59 2.88
CA PHE A 7 -3.99 19.97 2.32
C PHE A 7 -3.03 21.04 1.81
N ASP A 8 -1.74 20.82 2.02
CA ASP A 8 -0.70 21.63 1.39
C ASP A 8 -0.29 21.06 0.02
N PRO A 9 0.56 21.78 -0.76
CA PRO A 9 1.04 21.26 -2.06
C PRO A 9 1.88 20.00 -1.99
N LYS A 10 2.30 19.57 -0.80
CA LYS A 10 3.03 18.34 -0.55
C LYS A 10 2.15 17.19 -0.06
N ASP A 11 0.83 17.34 -0.20
CA ASP A 11 -0.17 16.38 0.28
C ASP A 11 -0.15 16.13 1.81
N ILE A 12 0.33 17.10 2.58
CA ILE A 12 0.29 17.03 4.04
C ILE A 12 -1.02 17.65 4.53
N LEU A 13 -1.77 16.85 5.31
CA LEU A 13 -3.00 17.33 5.94
C LEU A 13 -2.69 18.13 7.20
N HIS A 14 -3.15 19.37 7.21
CA HIS A 14 -3.01 20.28 8.34
C HIS A 14 -4.36 20.64 8.97
N PHE A 15 -4.32 21.07 10.23
CA PHE A 15 -5.46 21.65 10.92
C PHE A 15 -5.11 23.01 11.52
N ARG A 16 -6.11 23.84 11.71
CA ARG A 16 -6.03 25.12 12.43
C ARG A 16 -7.17 25.20 13.44
N VAL A 17 -6.86 25.77 14.59
CA VAL A 17 -7.87 26.16 15.60
C VAL A 17 -7.99 27.67 15.57
N ASP A 18 -9.21 28.17 15.38
CA ASP A 18 -9.52 29.60 15.35
C ASP A 18 -8.63 30.43 14.39
N ARG A 19 -8.34 29.84 13.21
CA ARG A 19 -7.49 30.45 12.16
C ARG A 19 -6.06 30.80 12.60
N LYS A 20 -5.57 30.19 13.65
CA LYS A 20 -4.19 30.35 14.11
C LYS A 20 -3.21 29.56 13.24
N LYS A 21 -1.99 29.38 13.72
CA LYS A 21 -0.96 28.60 13.01
C LYS A 21 -1.45 27.21 12.64
N LYS A 22 -1.23 26.81 11.39
CA LYS A 22 -1.54 25.45 10.95
C LYS A 22 -0.51 24.45 11.47
N LEU A 23 -0.99 23.30 11.89
CA LEU A 23 -0.19 22.17 12.36
C LEU A 23 -0.58 20.92 11.58
N PRO A 24 0.34 19.93 11.40
CA PRO A 24 -0.02 18.66 10.83
C PRO A 24 -1.12 17.97 11.65
N ILE A 25 -2.08 17.32 10.97
CA ILE A 25 -3.19 16.61 11.66
C ILE A 25 -2.69 15.56 12.64
N THR A 26 -1.54 14.96 12.38
CA THR A 26 -0.91 13.97 13.26
C THR A 26 -0.56 14.54 14.62
N THR A 27 -0.24 15.83 14.72
CA THR A 27 -0.01 16.51 16.01
C THR A 27 -1.26 16.45 16.89
N LEU A 28 -2.43 16.67 16.30
CA LEU A 28 -3.71 16.54 17.02
C LEU A 28 -3.96 15.10 17.47
N LEU A 29 -3.76 14.13 16.57
CA LEU A 29 -3.99 12.73 16.85
C LEU A 29 -3.05 12.20 17.95
N TYR A 30 -1.78 12.56 17.93
CA TYR A 30 -0.84 12.24 19.00
C TYR A 30 -1.21 12.90 20.33
N ALA A 31 -1.67 14.13 20.30
CA ALA A 31 -2.17 14.82 21.51
C ALA A 31 -3.39 14.13 22.11
N LEU A 32 -4.17 13.43 21.30
CA LEU A 32 -5.30 12.60 21.75
C LEU A 32 -4.88 11.18 22.18
N GLY A 33 -3.60 10.87 22.16
CA GLY A 33 -3.05 9.59 22.57
C GLY A 33 -3.11 8.49 21.51
N VAL A 34 -3.38 8.82 20.26
CA VAL A 34 -3.42 7.86 19.15
C VAL A 34 -2.00 7.55 18.70
N THR A 35 -1.65 6.27 18.58
CA THR A 35 -0.34 5.84 18.09
C THR A 35 -0.24 5.94 16.56
N ARG A 36 1.00 5.95 16.03
CA ARG A 36 1.24 5.92 14.59
C ARG A 36 0.57 4.72 13.92
N ASN A 37 0.69 3.53 14.51
CA ASN A 37 0.10 2.31 13.95
C ASN A 37 -1.43 2.38 13.93
N GLU A 38 -2.05 2.88 14.99
CA GLU A 38 -3.51 3.08 15.03
C GLU A 38 -3.98 4.07 13.97
N ILE A 39 -3.23 5.15 13.73
CA ILE A 39 -3.53 6.09 12.65
C ILE A 39 -3.49 5.37 11.30
N LEU A 40 -2.42 4.65 11.00
CA LEU A 40 -2.26 3.94 9.74
C LEU A 40 -3.31 2.86 9.54
N ASP A 41 -3.62 2.09 10.58
CA ASP A 41 -4.64 1.03 10.54
C ASP A 41 -6.07 1.58 10.35
N THR A 42 -6.32 2.82 10.78
CA THR A 42 -7.60 3.49 10.57
C THR A 42 -7.80 3.92 9.13
N PHE A 43 -6.75 4.41 8.46
CA PHE A 43 -6.85 4.98 7.12
C PHE A 43 -6.53 4.01 6.00
N TYR A 44 -5.76 2.96 6.26
CA TYR A 44 -5.31 2.03 5.23
C TYR A 44 -5.62 0.58 5.57
N THR A 45 -5.94 -0.18 4.53
CA THR A 45 -5.86 -1.64 4.55
C THR A 45 -4.53 -2.09 3.98
N TYR A 46 -4.10 -3.30 4.32
CA TYR A 46 -2.80 -3.81 3.90
C TYR A 46 -2.94 -5.12 3.15
N ASP A 47 -2.05 -5.34 2.20
CA ASP A 47 -1.86 -6.61 1.54
C ASP A 47 -0.53 -7.21 1.92
N THR A 48 -0.55 -8.51 2.20
CA THR A 48 0.66 -9.28 2.39
C THR A 48 1.17 -9.76 1.03
N CYS A 49 2.40 -9.37 0.70
CA CYS A 49 3.12 -9.83 -0.50
C CYS A 49 4.21 -10.81 -0.09
N ILE A 50 4.27 -11.94 -0.76
CA ILE A 50 5.23 -13.02 -0.47
C ILE A 50 6.08 -13.28 -1.70
N PHE A 51 7.41 -13.37 -1.50
CA PHE A 51 8.36 -13.74 -2.53
C PHE A 51 8.58 -15.24 -2.56
N ASP A 52 8.39 -15.82 -3.72
CA ASP A 52 8.72 -17.22 -3.98
C ASP A 52 10.11 -17.30 -4.63
N SER A 53 11.09 -17.83 -3.90
CA SER A 53 12.48 -17.91 -4.37
C SER A 53 12.68 -18.88 -5.53
N LYS A 54 11.80 -19.88 -5.69
CA LYS A 54 11.84 -20.82 -6.81
C LYS A 54 11.32 -20.18 -8.09
N LEU A 55 10.19 -19.48 -8.00
CA LEU A 55 9.57 -18.78 -9.13
C LEU A 55 10.19 -17.40 -9.35
N LYS A 56 10.98 -16.89 -8.41
CA LYS A 56 11.57 -15.54 -8.41
C LYS A 56 10.51 -14.45 -8.66
N SER A 57 9.37 -14.58 -7.99
CA SER A 57 8.24 -13.68 -8.17
C SER A 57 7.54 -13.38 -6.84
N TRP A 58 6.98 -12.18 -6.77
CA TRP A 58 6.09 -11.77 -5.68
C TRP A 58 4.66 -12.16 -5.99
N SER A 59 3.89 -12.47 -4.98
CA SER A 59 2.47 -12.76 -5.09
C SER A 59 1.69 -12.22 -3.90
N THR A 60 0.40 -12.03 -4.09
CA THR A 60 -0.54 -11.64 -3.03
C THR A 60 -1.87 -12.34 -3.24
N ASN A 61 -2.70 -12.36 -2.20
CA ASN A 61 -4.05 -12.90 -2.29
C ASN A 61 -4.92 -12.04 -3.23
N PHE A 62 -5.68 -12.70 -4.07
CA PHE A 62 -6.69 -12.05 -4.90
C PHE A 62 -7.95 -11.79 -4.09
N LYS A 63 -8.30 -10.51 -3.90
CA LYS A 63 -9.43 -10.07 -3.08
C LYS A 63 -10.43 -9.32 -3.95
N PRO A 64 -11.60 -9.89 -4.27
CA PRO A 64 -12.64 -9.20 -5.05
C PRO A 64 -13.11 -7.87 -4.45
N GLU A 65 -13.07 -7.74 -3.13
CA GLU A 65 -13.49 -6.55 -2.40
C GLU A 65 -12.73 -5.28 -2.81
N LYS A 66 -11.50 -5.43 -3.30
CA LYS A 66 -10.69 -4.31 -3.81
C LYS A 66 -11.26 -3.67 -5.07
N TYR A 67 -12.13 -4.38 -5.78
CA TYR A 67 -12.67 -3.97 -7.08
C TYR A 67 -14.12 -3.51 -7.00
N LYS A 68 -14.60 -3.13 -5.81
CA LYS A 68 -15.93 -2.52 -5.62
C LYS A 68 -16.12 -1.29 -6.51
N ARG A 69 -15.05 -0.53 -6.71
CA ARG A 69 -14.97 0.46 -7.77
C ARG A 69 -14.27 -0.14 -8.97
N PRO A 70 -14.89 -0.09 -10.15
CA PRO A 70 -14.25 -0.57 -11.37
C PRO A 70 -12.93 0.16 -11.61
N ILE A 71 -11.89 -0.61 -11.92
CA ILE A 71 -10.57 -0.07 -12.26
C ILE A 71 -10.15 -0.53 -13.65
N LYS A 72 -9.29 0.26 -14.27
CA LYS A 72 -8.54 -0.13 -15.45
C LYS A 72 -7.20 -0.67 -15.00
N LEU A 73 -6.87 -1.91 -15.36
CA LEU A 73 -5.65 -2.56 -14.91
C LEU A 73 -4.40 -1.83 -15.41
N SER A 74 -3.50 -1.52 -14.50
CA SER A 74 -2.19 -0.95 -14.80
C SER A 74 -1.16 -2.01 -15.15
N PHE A 75 -1.42 -3.27 -14.79
CA PHE A 75 -0.57 -4.44 -15.03
C PHE A 75 -1.43 -5.64 -15.41
N ASP A 76 -0.83 -6.64 -16.05
CA ASP A 76 -1.51 -7.89 -16.36
C ASP A 76 -1.92 -8.62 -15.09
N LEU A 77 -3.10 -9.21 -15.07
CA LEU A 77 -3.59 -10.06 -13.99
C LEU A 77 -3.16 -11.51 -14.28
N ILE A 78 -2.25 -12.05 -13.49
CA ILE A 78 -1.64 -13.36 -13.71
C ILE A 78 -1.94 -14.26 -12.51
N ASN A 79 -2.48 -15.45 -12.78
CA ASN A 79 -2.72 -16.45 -11.76
C ASN A 79 -1.39 -17.09 -11.33
N LYS A 80 -1.05 -17.01 -10.04
CA LYS A 80 0.17 -17.60 -9.50
C LYS A 80 0.25 -19.13 -9.70
N LYS A 81 -0.87 -19.81 -9.56
CA LYS A 81 -0.93 -21.29 -9.58
C LYS A 81 -0.45 -21.90 -10.90
N ASN A 82 -0.80 -21.28 -12.00
CA ASN A 82 -0.52 -21.81 -13.34
C ASN A 82 0.21 -20.82 -14.26
N ASN A 83 0.56 -19.65 -13.74
CA ASN A 83 1.20 -18.56 -14.49
C ASN A 83 0.43 -18.09 -15.73
N LYS A 84 -0.89 -18.31 -15.75
CA LYS A 84 -1.74 -17.88 -16.86
C LYS A 84 -2.16 -16.42 -16.68
N LYS A 85 -2.06 -15.67 -17.76
CA LYS A 85 -2.61 -14.33 -17.87
C LYS A 85 -4.13 -14.41 -17.97
N ILE A 86 -4.82 -13.88 -16.98
CA ILE A 86 -6.30 -13.86 -16.92
C ILE A 86 -6.86 -12.63 -17.62
N LEU A 87 -6.30 -11.46 -17.35
CA LEU A 87 -6.64 -10.19 -17.95
C LEU A 87 -5.35 -9.45 -18.33
N LYS A 88 -5.43 -8.63 -19.37
CA LYS A 88 -4.30 -7.81 -19.85
C LYS A 88 -4.36 -6.42 -19.23
N LYS A 89 -3.18 -5.79 -19.14
CA LYS A 89 -3.07 -4.36 -18.86
C LYS A 89 -4.04 -3.57 -19.75
N GLY A 90 -4.78 -2.65 -19.14
CA GLY A 90 -5.77 -1.82 -19.84
C GLY A 90 -7.19 -2.36 -19.83
N GLU A 91 -7.41 -3.63 -19.51
CA GLU A 91 -8.76 -4.18 -19.34
C GLU A 91 -9.40 -3.69 -18.04
N LYS A 92 -10.72 -3.60 -18.05
CA LYS A 92 -11.49 -3.19 -16.86
C LYS A 92 -11.77 -4.39 -15.96
N LEU A 93 -11.58 -4.19 -14.68
CA LEU A 93 -11.92 -5.15 -13.64
C LEU A 93 -12.88 -4.50 -12.65
N ASN A 94 -14.01 -5.17 -12.40
CA ASN A 94 -15.01 -4.78 -11.42
C ASN A 94 -15.28 -5.91 -10.43
N PHE A 95 -16.07 -5.62 -9.41
CA PHE A 95 -16.38 -6.57 -8.35
C PHE A 95 -17.03 -7.85 -8.86
N ILE A 96 -17.99 -7.75 -9.79
CA ILE A 96 -18.71 -8.90 -10.34
C ILE A 96 -17.77 -9.84 -11.08
N LEU A 97 -16.91 -9.28 -11.94
CA LEU A 97 -15.91 -10.08 -12.67
C LEU A 97 -14.89 -10.68 -11.70
N ALA A 98 -14.44 -9.91 -10.70
CA ALA A 98 -13.51 -10.39 -9.70
C ALA A 98 -14.09 -11.55 -8.87
N GLN A 99 -15.37 -11.49 -8.49
CA GLN A 99 -16.04 -12.61 -7.83
C GLN A 99 -16.09 -13.86 -8.71
N LYS A 100 -16.44 -13.72 -9.98
CA LYS A 100 -16.45 -14.85 -10.93
C LYS A 100 -15.05 -15.48 -11.07
N LEU A 101 -14.00 -14.66 -11.10
CA LEU A 101 -12.63 -15.16 -11.16
C LEU A 101 -12.25 -15.90 -9.86
N LYS A 102 -12.68 -15.39 -8.71
CA LYS A 102 -12.46 -16.05 -7.41
C LYS A 102 -13.18 -17.41 -7.35
N GLU A 103 -14.42 -17.50 -7.83
CA GLU A 103 -15.18 -18.75 -7.92
C GLU A 103 -14.51 -19.77 -8.86
N LYS A 104 -13.75 -19.31 -9.84
CA LYS A 104 -12.93 -20.13 -10.74
C LYS A 104 -11.54 -20.44 -10.18
N ASN A 105 -11.37 -20.36 -8.85
CA ASN A 105 -10.12 -20.67 -8.12
C ASN A 105 -8.95 -19.71 -8.39
N LEU A 106 -9.22 -18.45 -8.72
CA LEU A 106 -8.19 -17.43 -8.70
C LEU A 106 -7.96 -16.95 -7.25
N ASP A 107 -7.03 -17.57 -6.56
CA ASP A 107 -6.76 -17.30 -5.13
C ASP A 107 -5.59 -16.35 -4.91
N GLU A 108 -4.53 -16.51 -5.70
CA GLU A 108 -3.32 -15.71 -5.62
C GLU A 108 -2.92 -15.19 -7.01
N ILE A 109 -2.44 -13.97 -7.04
CA ILE A 109 -1.95 -13.31 -8.25
C ILE A 109 -0.48 -12.94 -8.12
N ILE A 110 0.22 -12.94 -9.25
CA ILE A 110 1.61 -12.49 -9.33
C ILE A 110 1.63 -10.97 -9.38
N ILE A 111 2.56 -10.39 -8.61
CA ILE A 111 2.84 -8.95 -8.62
C ILE A 111 4.24 -8.75 -9.17
N SER A 112 4.38 -7.90 -10.18
CA SER A 112 5.69 -7.54 -10.72
C SER A 112 6.44 -6.59 -9.77
N GLU A 113 7.76 -6.57 -9.84
CA GLU A 113 8.59 -5.63 -9.07
C GLU A 113 8.23 -4.17 -9.38
N LYS A 114 7.90 -3.87 -10.64
CA LYS A 114 7.44 -2.54 -11.04
C LYS A 114 6.15 -2.10 -10.34
N GLU A 115 5.30 -3.05 -10.00
CA GLU A 115 4.06 -2.81 -9.28
C GLU A 115 4.30 -2.56 -7.78
N LEU A 116 5.38 -3.11 -7.23
CA LEU A 116 5.78 -2.89 -5.84
C LEU A 116 6.44 -1.53 -5.61
N ILE A 117 7.13 -1.01 -6.61
CA ILE A 117 7.79 0.30 -6.53
C ILE A 117 6.74 1.40 -6.36
N GLY A 118 6.97 2.30 -5.41
CA GLY A 118 6.04 3.37 -5.05
C GLY A 118 4.99 3.00 -4.01
N LYS A 119 4.90 1.72 -3.61
CA LYS A 119 4.01 1.30 -2.52
C LYS A 119 4.64 1.58 -1.15
N TYR A 120 3.79 1.85 -0.16
CA TYR A 120 4.19 2.16 1.20
C TYR A 120 4.15 0.91 2.08
N THR A 121 5.18 0.75 2.92
CA THR A 121 5.23 -0.34 3.90
C THR A 121 4.59 0.08 5.22
N LYS A 122 3.96 -0.88 5.91
CA LYS A 122 3.38 -0.66 7.24
C LYS A 122 4.46 -0.46 8.30
N GLU A 123 5.48 -1.31 8.27
CA GLU A 123 6.51 -1.39 9.31
C GLU A 123 7.90 -1.07 8.76
N ASN A 124 8.83 -0.76 9.67
CA ASN A 124 10.23 -0.65 9.32
C ASN A 124 10.74 -2.00 8.85
N ILE A 125 11.48 -1.99 7.75
CA ILE A 125 12.15 -3.18 7.22
C ILE A 125 13.62 -3.12 7.60
N ARG A 126 14.10 -4.13 8.32
CA ARG A 126 15.48 -4.25 8.80
C ARG A 126 16.12 -5.52 8.28
N ASP A 127 17.43 -5.49 8.11
CA ASP A 127 18.21 -6.66 7.76
C ASP A 127 18.52 -7.54 8.99
N LYS A 128 19.34 -8.58 8.80
CA LYS A 128 19.76 -9.49 9.87
C LYS A 128 20.58 -8.83 10.99
N ASN A 129 21.20 -7.70 10.69
CA ASN A 129 22.01 -6.92 11.61
C ASN A 129 21.23 -5.79 12.27
N GLU A 130 19.90 -5.80 12.14
CA GLU A 130 18.99 -4.73 12.61
C GLU A 130 19.22 -3.38 11.94
N GLU A 131 19.94 -3.34 10.81
CA GLU A 131 20.10 -2.12 10.02
C GLU A 131 18.82 -1.82 9.23
N LEU A 132 18.42 -0.56 9.24
CA LEU A 132 17.21 -0.10 8.57
C LEU A 132 17.42 -0.08 7.05
N ILE A 133 16.61 -0.88 6.34
CA ILE A 133 16.54 -0.89 4.87
C ILE A 133 15.52 0.13 4.37
N LEU A 134 14.33 0.13 4.97
CA LEU A 134 13.24 1.03 4.62
C LEU A 134 12.43 1.38 5.87
N GLN A 135 12.23 2.67 6.06
CA GLN A 135 11.42 3.17 7.17
C GLN A 135 9.93 3.10 6.84
N SER A 136 9.12 2.73 7.83
CA SER A 136 7.66 2.80 7.74
C SER A 136 7.19 4.19 7.28
N GLY A 137 6.26 4.20 6.33
CA GLY A 137 5.73 5.43 5.76
C GLY A 137 6.52 5.99 4.58
N PHE A 138 7.62 5.33 4.20
CA PHE A 138 8.32 5.62 2.95
C PHE A 138 7.97 4.59 1.88
N ASP A 139 8.01 5.02 0.65
CA ASP A 139 7.71 4.17 -0.50
C ASP A 139 8.89 3.27 -0.87
N ILE A 140 8.56 2.11 -1.43
CA ILE A 140 9.55 1.17 -1.95
C ILE A 140 10.17 1.78 -3.22
N THR A 141 11.50 1.83 -3.25
CA THR A 141 12.29 2.19 -4.42
C THR A 141 12.96 0.96 -5.03
N GLU A 142 13.51 1.07 -6.23
CA GLU A 142 14.30 -0.02 -6.84
C GLU A 142 15.47 -0.44 -5.93
N GLU A 143 16.18 0.53 -5.37
CA GLU A 143 17.29 0.30 -4.46
C GLU A 143 16.86 -0.43 -3.17
N SER A 144 15.77 0.01 -2.54
CA SER A 144 15.27 -0.63 -1.32
C SER A 144 14.76 -2.04 -1.59
N LEU A 145 14.10 -2.28 -2.74
CA LEU A 145 13.63 -3.60 -3.13
C LEU A 145 14.80 -4.57 -3.35
N GLU A 146 15.85 -4.13 -3.99
CA GLU A 146 17.08 -4.92 -4.17
C GLU A 146 17.70 -5.31 -2.82
N LYS A 147 17.82 -4.36 -1.89
CA LYS A 147 18.31 -4.62 -0.53
C LYS A 147 17.42 -5.60 0.24
N ILE A 148 16.11 -5.49 0.10
CA ILE A 148 15.12 -6.40 0.70
C ILE A 148 15.37 -7.84 0.20
N LEU A 149 15.52 -8.04 -1.10
CA LEU A 149 15.77 -9.35 -1.68
C LEU A 149 17.15 -9.90 -1.28
N LEU A 150 18.19 -9.09 -1.29
CA LEU A 150 19.53 -9.50 -0.86
C LEU A 150 19.59 -9.90 0.63
N SER A 151 18.72 -9.34 1.44
CA SER A 151 18.59 -9.66 2.87
C SER A 151 17.71 -10.88 3.14
N ASN A 152 17.24 -11.59 2.10
CA ASN A 152 16.32 -12.72 2.19
C ASN A 152 15.01 -12.39 2.92
N ILE A 153 14.50 -11.19 2.75
CA ILE A 153 13.20 -10.79 3.25
C ILE A 153 12.17 -11.14 2.19
N HIS A 154 11.32 -12.11 2.48
CA HIS A 154 10.37 -12.69 1.53
C HIS A 154 8.91 -12.34 1.84
N ARG A 155 8.67 -11.49 2.81
CA ARG A 155 7.32 -11.06 3.20
C ARG A 155 7.29 -9.54 3.41
N LEU A 156 6.35 -8.89 2.75
CA LEU A 156 6.10 -7.46 2.89
C LEU A 156 4.61 -7.23 3.17
N GLU A 157 4.31 -6.31 4.07
CA GLU A 157 2.97 -5.79 4.26
C GLU A 157 2.90 -4.38 3.67
N LEU A 158 2.09 -4.24 2.63
CA LEU A 158 2.00 -3.04 1.81
C LEU A 158 0.65 -2.39 1.95
N ALA A 159 0.63 -1.08 2.13
CA ALA A 159 -0.58 -0.31 2.23
C ALA A 159 -1.30 -0.21 0.89
N ASN A 160 -2.61 -0.42 0.91
CA ASN A 160 -3.48 -0.09 -0.19
C ASN A 160 -3.78 1.41 -0.17
N VAL A 161 -3.10 2.14 -1.02
CA VAL A 161 -3.30 3.57 -1.20
C VAL A 161 -4.25 3.76 -2.37
N ASP A 162 -5.52 4.03 -2.08
CA ASP A 162 -6.51 4.39 -3.09
C ASP A 162 -6.40 5.89 -3.36
N SER A 163 -6.10 6.25 -4.61
CA SER A 163 -5.96 7.64 -5.04
C SER A 163 -7.23 8.49 -4.89
N ILE A 164 -8.38 7.87 -4.68
CA ILE A 164 -9.67 8.56 -4.59
C ILE A 164 -10.09 8.80 -3.13
N LEU A 165 -9.88 7.83 -2.24
CA LEU A 165 -10.34 7.89 -0.84
C LEU A 165 -9.22 7.94 0.19
N GLY A 166 -8.03 7.50 -0.15
CA GLY A 166 -6.93 7.36 0.77
C GLY A 166 -5.59 7.48 0.05
N GLY A 167 -5.37 8.57 -0.68
CA GLY A 167 -4.06 8.86 -1.23
C GLY A 167 -2.97 8.75 -0.15
N PRO A 168 -1.69 8.94 -0.45
CA PRO A 168 -0.60 8.77 0.51
C PRO A 168 -0.57 9.88 1.59
N TYR A 169 -1.64 10.65 1.73
CA TYR A 169 -1.73 11.85 2.57
C TYR A 169 -1.32 11.62 4.01
N ILE A 170 -1.78 10.53 4.62
CA ILE A 170 -1.45 10.24 6.01
C ILE A 170 0.01 9.81 6.14
N PHE A 171 0.53 9.00 5.22
CA PHE A 171 1.95 8.68 5.19
C PHE A 171 2.82 9.92 5.01
N GLU A 172 2.46 10.82 4.09
CA GLU A 172 3.16 12.08 3.88
C GLU A 172 3.10 12.99 5.12
N THR A 173 1.96 13.00 5.81
CA THR A 173 1.78 13.78 7.04
C THR A 173 2.57 13.20 8.22
N LEU A 174 2.82 11.89 8.23
CA LEU A 174 3.57 11.21 9.28
C LEU A 174 5.11 11.26 9.11
N LYS A 175 5.59 11.72 7.95
CA LYS A 175 7.01 11.99 7.71
C LYS A 175 7.47 13.22 8.50
#